data_5cfad6e757fc27e6c8de0df6a76d4ecc
#
_entry.id   5cfad6e757fc27e6c8de0df6a76d4ecc
#
_cell.length_a   1.000
_cell.length_b   1.000
_cell.length_c   1.000
_cell.angle_alpha   90.00
_cell.angle_beta   90.00
_cell.angle_gamma   90.00
#
_symmetry.space_group_name_H-M   'P 1'
#
loop_
_entity.id
_entity.type
_entity.pdbx_description
1 polymer ?
#
loop_
_entity_poly.entity_id
_entity_poly.type
_entity_poly.pdbx_seq_one_letter_code
_entity_poly.pdbx_strand_id
1 'polypeptide(L)'
;MSLRADIDAVMASTDQISSDRGRGVALVRCSAAGIDEYVSLPGPVRDRAVTDFDPYLRPLDAMLEHYHSYCAVVIDRRKSSIFRFRMGELETWEEMAEEEVRKQNYGGFSGYEEGKTRNRAEEIAHRHYRDTAHRLRELDQQEPFDLLLVGGPADHVDGLTTALDPILRSKLAGSFAIDPGTMTPAAVRSHCEELSAAYDRKHEVEVVTGLLDRAGSSPLA
;
A
#
# COMPACT_ATOMS: atom_id res chain seq x y z
N MET A 1 22.54 8.71 -36.33
CA MET A 1 21.15 8.26 -36.49
C MET A 1 20.26 9.49 -36.40
N SER A 2 19.12 9.52 -37.08
CA SER A 2 18.32 10.75 -37.17
C SER A 2 17.11 10.65 -36.24
N LEU A 3 16.66 11.79 -35.72
CA LEU A 3 15.42 11.94 -34.97
C LEU A 3 14.22 11.20 -35.62
N ARG A 4 14.15 11.19 -36.95
CA ARG A 4 13.12 10.50 -37.69
C ARG A 4 13.15 8.97 -37.44
N ALA A 5 14.33 8.37 -37.36
CA ALA A 5 14.45 6.95 -37.06
C ALA A 5 14.02 6.62 -35.63
N ASP A 6 14.25 7.53 -34.68
CA ASP A 6 13.78 7.37 -33.30
C ASP A 6 12.26 7.49 -33.21
N ILE A 7 11.65 8.42 -33.93
CA ILE A 7 10.18 8.55 -34.01
C ILE A 7 9.55 7.31 -34.64
N ASP A 8 10.07 6.84 -35.78
CA ASP A 8 9.56 5.65 -36.47
C ASP A 8 9.63 4.41 -35.56
N ALA A 9 10.69 4.29 -34.77
CA ALA A 9 10.86 3.21 -33.83
C ALA A 9 9.92 3.29 -32.61
N VAL A 10 9.67 4.50 -32.06
CA VAL A 10 8.64 4.69 -31.02
C VAL A 10 7.26 4.31 -31.54
N MET A 11 6.89 4.76 -32.74
CA MET A 11 5.62 4.42 -33.38
C MET A 11 5.47 2.89 -33.57
N ALA A 12 6.52 2.20 -34.01
CA ALA A 12 6.49 0.73 -34.13
C ALA A 12 6.35 0.03 -32.77
N SER A 13 6.88 0.61 -31.70
CA SER A 13 6.74 0.08 -30.33
C SER A 13 5.33 0.27 -29.79
N THR A 14 4.63 1.37 -30.16
CA THR A 14 3.24 1.61 -29.71
C THR A 14 2.26 0.57 -30.26
N ASP A 15 2.50 0.06 -31.47
CA ASP A 15 1.68 -1.00 -32.08
C ASP A 15 1.77 -2.35 -31.34
N GLN A 16 2.80 -2.53 -30.52
CA GLN A 16 3.03 -3.76 -29.73
C GLN A 16 2.50 -3.65 -28.30
N ILE A 17 2.04 -2.48 -27.88
CA ILE A 17 1.48 -2.27 -26.53
C ILE A 17 0.08 -2.87 -26.50
N SER A 18 -0.08 -3.99 -25.77
CA SER A 18 -1.40 -4.58 -25.57
C SER A 18 -2.26 -3.67 -24.67
N SER A 19 -3.45 -3.32 -25.15
CA SER A 19 -4.43 -2.49 -24.43
C SER A 19 -5.05 -3.15 -23.19
N ASP A 20 -4.68 -4.40 -22.90
CA ASP A 20 -5.34 -5.25 -21.90
C ASP A 20 -5.09 -4.87 -20.44
N ARG A 21 -4.25 -3.88 -20.16
CA ARG A 21 -3.86 -3.61 -18.77
C ARG A 21 -4.38 -2.30 -18.19
N GLY A 22 -5.08 -1.48 -18.94
CA GLY A 22 -5.65 -0.21 -18.44
C GLY A 22 -4.62 0.78 -17.84
N ARG A 23 -3.33 0.54 -18.11
CA ARG A 23 -2.19 1.29 -17.58
C ARG A 23 -1.59 2.16 -18.66
N GLY A 24 -0.93 3.23 -18.23
CA GLY A 24 -0.13 4.05 -19.12
C GLY A 24 1.23 3.41 -19.42
N VAL A 25 1.88 3.91 -20.45
CA VAL A 25 3.26 3.56 -20.81
C VAL A 25 4.01 4.83 -21.14
N ALA A 26 5.24 4.94 -20.66
CA ALA A 26 6.19 5.95 -21.11
C ALA A 26 7.30 5.30 -21.93
N LEU A 27 7.56 5.84 -23.10
CA LEU A 27 8.66 5.44 -24.00
C LEU A 27 9.63 6.62 -24.10
N VAL A 28 10.90 6.36 -23.80
CA VAL A 28 11.97 7.36 -23.94
C VAL A 28 13.03 6.79 -24.86
N ARG A 29 13.28 7.46 -25.98
CA ARG A 29 14.25 6.99 -26.95
C ARG A 29 15.16 8.08 -27.47
N CYS A 30 16.45 7.78 -27.48
CA CYS A 30 17.47 8.58 -28.12
C CYS A 30 18.60 7.66 -28.61
N SER A 31 18.60 7.31 -29.88
CA SER A 31 19.59 6.40 -30.45
C SER A 31 21.01 7.00 -30.45
N ALA A 32 21.14 8.33 -30.46
CA ALA A 32 22.43 9.02 -30.36
C ALA A 32 23.06 8.87 -28.97
N ALA A 33 22.25 8.80 -27.92
CA ALA A 33 22.70 8.62 -26.55
C ALA A 33 22.61 7.16 -26.06
N GLY A 34 22.11 6.24 -26.89
CA GLY A 34 21.91 4.84 -26.51
C GLY A 34 20.77 4.62 -25.53
N ILE A 35 19.82 5.55 -25.44
CA ILE A 35 18.65 5.47 -24.57
C ILE A 35 17.52 4.78 -25.34
N ASP A 36 16.94 3.73 -24.74
CA ASP A 36 15.75 3.03 -25.23
C ASP A 36 15.02 2.42 -24.03
N GLU A 37 14.20 3.25 -23.38
CA GLU A 37 13.55 2.90 -22.13
C GLU A 37 12.03 2.73 -22.33
N TYR A 38 11.52 1.66 -21.76
CA TYR A 38 10.10 1.33 -21.69
C TYR A 38 9.68 1.27 -20.23
N VAL A 39 8.83 2.17 -19.80
CA VAL A 39 8.33 2.23 -18.42
C VAL A 39 6.83 1.98 -18.40
N SER A 40 6.40 0.88 -17.78
CA SER A 40 4.98 0.64 -17.50
C SER A 40 4.53 1.54 -16.35
N LEU A 41 3.45 2.28 -16.59
CA LEU A 41 2.91 3.23 -15.62
C LEU A 41 1.75 2.61 -14.83
N PRO A 42 1.62 2.92 -13.56
CA PRO A 42 0.61 2.32 -12.69
C PRO A 42 -0.82 2.79 -12.98
N GLY A 43 -0.99 3.89 -13.72
CA GLY A 43 -2.29 4.46 -14.08
C GLY A 43 -2.33 5.04 -15.47
N PRO A 44 -3.50 5.44 -15.95
CA PRO A 44 -3.66 6.05 -17.25
C PRO A 44 -3.00 7.43 -17.28
N VAL A 45 -2.31 7.73 -18.37
CA VAL A 45 -1.74 9.04 -18.67
C VAL A 45 -2.37 9.60 -19.92
N ARG A 46 -2.37 10.92 -20.03
CA ARG A 46 -2.82 11.59 -21.26
C ARG A 46 -1.79 11.33 -22.37
N ASP A 47 -2.26 10.90 -23.53
CA ASP A 47 -1.42 10.68 -24.71
C ASP A 47 -0.67 11.95 -25.08
N ARG A 48 0.65 11.83 -25.15
CA ARG A 48 1.55 12.93 -25.49
C ARG A 48 2.82 12.40 -26.12
N ALA A 49 3.25 13.06 -27.17
CA ALA A 49 4.59 12.89 -27.75
C ALA A 49 5.35 14.22 -27.61
N VAL A 50 6.57 14.16 -27.11
CA VAL A 50 7.45 15.32 -26.91
C VAL A 50 8.81 14.99 -27.51
N THR A 51 9.36 15.95 -28.25
CA THR A 51 10.74 15.89 -28.75
C THR A 51 11.49 17.09 -28.17
N ASP A 52 12.50 16.84 -27.34
CA ASP A 52 13.29 17.86 -26.68
C ASP A 52 14.74 17.37 -26.49
N PHE A 53 15.63 18.22 -26.00
CA PHE A 53 17.01 17.86 -25.63
C PHE A 53 17.04 16.95 -24.39
N ASP A 54 16.09 17.14 -23.46
CA ASP A 54 15.94 16.34 -22.25
C ASP A 54 14.61 15.57 -22.25
N PRO A 55 14.54 14.38 -21.60
CA PRO A 55 13.31 13.65 -21.43
C PRO A 55 12.25 14.47 -20.69
N TYR A 56 11.02 14.47 -21.19
CA TYR A 56 9.89 15.12 -20.53
C TYR A 56 9.34 14.26 -19.39
N LEU A 57 9.93 14.37 -18.21
CA LEU A 57 9.62 13.51 -17.05
C LEU A 57 8.51 14.04 -16.14
N ARG A 58 8.01 15.26 -16.32
CA ARG A 58 6.97 15.87 -15.46
C ARG A 58 5.74 14.97 -15.18
N PRO A 59 5.18 14.24 -16.15
CA PRO A 59 4.07 13.34 -15.86
C PRO A 59 4.46 12.17 -14.98
N LEU A 60 5.72 11.70 -15.08
CA LEU A 60 6.25 10.63 -14.24
C LEU A 60 6.47 11.12 -12.81
N ASP A 61 7.03 12.31 -12.62
CA ASP A 61 7.20 12.92 -11.31
C ASP A 61 5.85 13.10 -10.60
N ALA A 62 4.83 13.65 -11.30
CA ALA A 62 3.49 13.81 -10.77
C ALA A 62 2.85 12.46 -10.40
N MET A 63 3.14 11.39 -11.14
CA MET A 63 2.67 10.06 -10.79
C MET A 63 3.39 9.50 -9.57
N LEU A 64 4.69 9.67 -9.46
CA LEU A 64 5.47 9.21 -8.30
C LEU A 64 5.02 9.88 -7.00
N GLU A 65 4.60 11.13 -7.05
CA GLU A 65 4.06 11.86 -5.90
C GLU A 65 2.70 11.29 -5.42
N HIS A 66 1.91 10.69 -6.33
CA HIS A 66 0.58 10.14 -6.02
C HIS A 66 0.59 8.62 -5.76
N TYR A 67 1.66 7.92 -6.09
CA TYR A 67 1.74 6.47 -5.91
C TYR A 67 2.56 6.09 -4.68
N HIS A 68 1.88 6.01 -3.56
CA HIS A 68 2.45 5.49 -2.33
C HIS A 68 2.78 4.00 -2.43
N SER A 69 3.90 3.62 -1.82
CA SER A 69 4.09 2.24 -1.42
C SER A 69 3.25 1.99 -0.16
N TYR A 70 2.40 0.99 -0.15
CA TYR A 70 1.60 0.71 1.02
C TYR A 70 1.69 -0.75 1.46
N CYS A 71 1.59 -0.92 2.77
CA CYS A 71 1.47 -2.19 3.40
C CYS A 71 0.03 -2.34 3.91
N ALA A 72 -0.65 -3.42 3.51
CA ALA A 72 -1.95 -3.77 4.02
C ALA A 72 -1.85 -5.01 4.89
N VAL A 73 -2.44 -5.00 6.06
CA VAL A 73 -2.53 -6.16 6.92
C VAL A 73 -4.00 -6.50 7.17
N VAL A 74 -4.38 -7.72 6.83
CA VAL A 74 -5.70 -8.26 7.19
C VAL A 74 -5.52 -9.17 8.39
N ILE A 75 -6.22 -8.87 9.48
CA ILE A 75 -6.03 -9.54 10.76
C ILE A 75 -7.31 -10.11 11.31
N ASP A 76 -7.20 -11.28 11.90
CA ASP A 76 -8.21 -11.86 12.79
C ASP A 76 -7.57 -12.24 14.13
N ARG A 77 -8.28 -13.05 14.91
CA ARG A 77 -7.86 -13.46 16.26
C ARG A 77 -6.55 -14.24 16.29
N ARG A 78 -6.20 -14.98 15.22
CA ARG A 78 -5.08 -15.94 15.17
C ARG A 78 -4.25 -15.89 13.93
N LYS A 79 -4.71 -15.19 12.91
CA LYS A 79 -4.05 -15.09 11.63
C LYS A 79 -3.94 -13.66 11.21
N SER A 80 -2.86 -13.34 10.54
CA SER A 80 -2.71 -12.10 9.81
C SER A 80 -2.09 -12.37 8.44
N SER A 81 -2.56 -11.64 7.45
CA SER A 81 -2.01 -11.67 6.10
C SER A 81 -1.49 -10.29 5.77
N ILE A 82 -0.23 -10.20 5.44
CA ILE A 82 0.47 -8.95 5.16
C ILE A 82 0.73 -8.87 3.67
N PHE A 83 0.27 -7.80 3.04
CA PHE A 83 0.38 -7.53 1.61
C PHE A 83 1.20 -6.27 1.42
N ARG A 84 2.18 -6.31 0.53
CA ARG A 84 2.92 -5.13 0.13
C ARG A 84 2.58 -4.79 -1.31
N PHE A 85 2.25 -3.54 -1.52
CA PHE A 85 1.91 -3.01 -2.83
C PHE A 85 2.83 -1.83 -3.15
N ARG A 86 3.32 -1.83 -4.38
CA ARG A 86 4.06 -0.72 -4.96
C ARG A 86 3.48 -0.37 -6.31
N MET A 87 3.22 0.90 -6.54
CA MET A 87 2.60 1.37 -7.78
C MET A 87 1.33 0.60 -8.16
N GLY A 88 0.51 0.24 -7.15
CA GLY A 88 -0.73 -0.51 -7.35
C GLY A 88 -0.54 -2.00 -7.67
N GLU A 89 0.70 -2.53 -7.68
CA GLU A 89 1.00 -3.95 -7.88
C GLU A 89 1.31 -4.63 -6.57
N LEU A 90 0.84 -5.87 -6.43
CA LEU A 90 1.22 -6.73 -5.31
C LEU A 90 2.66 -7.21 -5.52
N GLU A 91 3.57 -6.80 -4.64
CA GLU A 91 4.97 -7.25 -4.65
C GLU A 91 5.14 -8.53 -3.83
N THR A 92 4.65 -8.52 -2.61
CA THR A 92 4.79 -9.66 -1.69
C THR A 92 3.52 -9.87 -0.88
N TRP A 93 3.32 -11.13 -0.49
CA TRP A 93 2.27 -11.56 0.43
C TRP A 93 2.83 -12.60 1.37
N GLU A 94 2.59 -12.42 2.67
CA GLU A 94 2.96 -13.39 3.70
C GLU A 94 1.80 -13.61 4.67
N GLU A 95 1.72 -14.83 5.22
CA GLU A 95 0.76 -15.20 6.27
C GLU A 95 1.49 -15.50 7.56
N MET A 96 0.94 -15.00 8.65
CA MET A 96 1.33 -15.35 10.01
C MET A 96 0.16 -16.03 10.70
N ALA A 97 0.41 -17.14 11.33
CA ALA A 97 -0.59 -17.84 12.13
C ALA A 97 0.03 -18.27 13.47
N GLU A 98 -0.71 -18.13 14.57
CA GLU A 98 -0.29 -18.73 15.83
C GLU A 98 -0.41 -20.26 15.74
N GLU A 99 0.67 -20.95 16.08
CA GLU A 99 0.63 -22.42 16.21
C GLU A 99 -0.39 -22.83 17.26
N GLU A 100 -1.29 -23.75 16.88
CA GLU A 100 -2.21 -24.37 17.83
C GLU A 100 -1.39 -25.08 18.90
N VAL A 101 -1.39 -24.54 20.11
CA VAL A 101 -1.03 -25.33 21.29
C VAL A 101 -2.06 -26.43 21.39
N ARG A 102 -1.69 -27.65 20.99
CA ARG A 102 -2.51 -28.87 21.08
C ARG A 102 -3.15 -28.89 22.45
N LYS A 103 -4.49 -28.84 22.48
CA LYS A 103 -5.28 -29.07 23.70
C LYS A 103 -4.94 -30.46 24.20
N GLN A 104 -4.18 -30.58 25.29
CA GLN A 104 -4.24 -31.76 26.10
C GLN A 104 -5.60 -31.75 26.80
N ASN A 105 -6.47 -32.64 26.35
CA ASN A 105 -7.73 -32.91 27.01
C ASN A 105 -7.48 -33.50 28.42
N TYR A 106 -7.59 -32.66 29.44
CA TYR A 106 -7.84 -33.10 30.81
C TYR A 106 -9.32 -32.85 31.10
N GLY A 107 -10.09 -33.89 31.18
CA GLY A 107 -11.48 -33.82 31.57
C GLY A 107 -11.64 -33.38 33.03
N GLY A 108 -12.64 -32.57 33.31
CA GLY A 108 -13.16 -32.34 34.65
C GLY A 108 -13.58 -30.91 34.96
N PHE A 109 -14.87 -30.73 35.20
CA PHE A 109 -15.58 -29.63 35.86
C PHE A 109 -15.94 -28.39 35.06
N SER A 110 -17.17 -28.38 34.61
CA SER A 110 -17.91 -27.31 33.98
C SER A 110 -18.25 -26.19 34.97
N GLY A 111 -17.88 -24.94 34.63
CA GLY A 111 -18.33 -23.72 35.31
C GLY A 111 -17.23 -22.70 35.66
N TYR A 112 -16.02 -23.14 36.00
CA TYR A 112 -14.87 -22.24 36.25
C TYR A 112 -13.98 -22.08 35.01
N GLU A 113 -14.26 -22.85 33.97
CA GLU A 113 -13.42 -22.91 32.76
C GLU A 113 -13.78 -21.86 31.70
N GLU A 114 -15.02 -21.37 31.66
CA GLU A 114 -15.40 -20.37 30.64
C GLU A 114 -14.64 -19.04 30.79
N GLY A 115 -14.46 -18.54 32.02
CA GLY A 115 -13.69 -17.34 32.30
C GLY A 115 -12.21 -17.52 31.98
N LYS A 116 -11.63 -18.67 32.33
CA LYS A 116 -10.20 -18.96 32.04
C LYS A 116 -9.96 -19.17 30.55
N THR A 117 -10.90 -19.81 29.85
CA THR A 117 -10.83 -20.06 28.42
C THR A 117 -10.93 -18.73 27.62
N ARG A 118 -11.80 -17.83 28.07
CA ARG A 118 -11.96 -16.49 27.47
C ARG A 118 -10.71 -15.65 27.68
N ASN A 119 -10.20 -15.54 28.90
CA ASN A 119 -8.98 -14.78 29.21
C ASN A 119 -7.77 -15.31 28.43
N ARG A 120 -7.63 -16.64 28.32
CA ARG A 120 -6.55 -17.25 27.54
C ARG A 120 -6.68 -16.96 26.06
N ALA A 121 -7.88 -16.91 25.54
CA ALA A 121 -8.12 -16.57 24.15
C ALA A 121 -7.82 -15.08 23.84
N GLU A 122 -8.09 -14.19 24.80
CA GLU A 122 -7.74 -12.78 24.71
C GLU A 122 -6.21 -12.58 24.80
N GLU A 123 -5.52 -13.29 25.69
CA GLU A 123 -4.04 -13.28 25.77
C GLU A 123 -3.38 -13.74 24.48
N ILE A 124 -3.90 -14.77 23.83
CA ILE A 124 -3.44 -15.27 22.53
C ILE A 124 -3.62 -14.20 21.47
N ALA A 125 -4.79 -13.58 21.38
CA ALA A 125 -5.05 -12.50 20.42
C ALA A 125 -4.11 -11.32 20.63
N HIS A 126 -3.92 -10.86 21.86
CA HIS A 126 -3.00 -9.77 22.17
C HIS A 126 -1.53 -10.09 21.85
N ARG A 127 -1.13 -11.34 22.00
CA ARG A 127 0.22 -11.76 21.57
C ARG A 127 0.31 -11.69 20.04
N HIS A 128 -0.65 -12.25 19.35
CA HIS A 128 -0.70 -12.22 17.89
C HIS A 128 -0.64 -10.80 17.33
N TYR A 129 -1.38 -9.84 17.93
CA TYR A 129 -1.31 -8.44 17.51
C TYR A 129 0.09 -7.83 17.70
N ARG A 130 0.76 -8.12 18.81
CA ARG A 130 2.12 -7.65 19.05
C ARG A 130 3.12 -8.28 18.08
N ASP A 131 3.01 -9.56 17.81
CA ASP A 131 3.90 -10.27 16.89
C ASP A 131 3.69 -9.76 15.45
N THR A 132 2.43 -9.50 15.06
CA THR A 132 2.10 -8.88 13.78
C THR A 132 2.66 -7.44 13.70
N ALA A 133 2.50 -6.64 14.74
CA ALA A 133 3.06 -5.28 14.79
C ALA A 133 4.60 -5.29 14.71
N HIS A 134 5.25 -6.23 15.38
CA HIS A 134 6.70 -6.41 15.29
C HIS A 134 7.12 -6.77 13.86
N ARG A 135 6.43 -7.71 13.24
CA ARG A 135 6.72 -8.10 11.85
C ARG A 135 6.54 -6.94 10.86
N LEU A 136 5.48 -6.16 11.00
CA LEU A 136 5.27 -4.94 10.21
C LEU A 136 6.43 -3.96 10.37
N ARG A 137 6.98 -3.84 11.59
CA ARG A 137 8.13 -2.98 11.86
C ARG A 137 9.41 -3.49 11.21
N GLU A 138 9.66 -4.80 11.22
CA GLU A 138 10.79 -5.40 10.51
C GLU A 138 10.70 -5.15 9.00
N LEU A 139 9.51 -5.33 8.41
CA LEU A 139 9.28 -5.09 6.99
C LEU A 139 9.52 -3.62 6.64
N ASP A 140 9.05 -2.69 7.47
CA ASP A 140 9.29 -1.26 7.29
C ASP A 140 10.77 -0.86 7.39
N GLN A 141 11.53 -1.57 8.23
CA GLN A 141 12.98 -1.36 8.34
C GLN A 141 13.77 -1.92 7.15
N GLN A 142 13.34 -3.05 6.62
CA GLN A 142 13.99 -3.68 5.47
C GLN A 142 13.73 -2.91 4.18
N GLU A 143 12.49 -2.52 3.99
CA GLU A 143 12.05 -1.78 2.83
C GLU A 143 10.88 -0.87 3.25
N PRO A 144 11.12 0.43 3.46
CA PRO A 144 10.10 1.36 3.95
C PRO A 144 8.89 1.44 3.03
N PHE A 145 7.71 1.51 3.62
CA PHE A 145 6.47 1.84 2.96
C PHE A 145 5.91 3.18 3.49
N ASP A 146 5.11 3.86 2.68
CA ASP A 146 4.58 5.19 3.01
C ASP A 146 3.33 5.08 3.88
N LEU A 147 2.41 4.18 3.53
CA LEU A 147 1.12 4.03 4.18
C LEU A 147 0.92 2.61 4.73
N LEU A 148 0.28 2.54 5.90
CA LEU A 148 -0.20 1.31 6.52
C LEU A 148 -1.73 1.29 6.50
N LEU A 149 -2.30 0.18 6.07
CA LEU A 149 -3.74 -0.05 6.01
C LEU A 149 -4.09 -1.33 6.78
N VAL A 150 -5.13 -1.28 7.61
CA VAL A 150 -5.51 -2.41 8.46
C VAL A 150 -6.91 -2.88 8.13
N GLY A 151 -7.04 -4.14 7.72
CA GLY A 151 -8.31 -4.77 7.38
C GLY A 151 -8.70 -5.87 8.38
N GLY A 152 -9.99 -6.12 8.51
CA GLY A 152 -10.54 -7.21 9.32
C GLY A 152 -11.76 -6.82 10.13
N PRO A 153 -12.20 -7.68 11.07
CA PRO A 153 -13.21 -7.34 12.06
C PRO A 153 -12.74 -6.22 12.99
N ALA A 154 -13.64 -5.30 13.34
CA ALA A 154 -13.33 -4.08 14.07
C ALA A 154 -12.51 -4.31 15.36
N ASP A 155 -12.90 -5.29 16.17
CA ASP A 155 -12.22 -5.59 17.45
C ASP A 155 -10.73 -5.98 17.23
N HIS A 156 -10.43 -6.67 16.12
CA HIS A 156 -9.08 -7.11 15.81
C HIS A 156 -8.25 -5.99 15.17
N VAL A 157 -8.89 -5.16 14.35
CA VAL A 157 -8.30 -3.92 13.81
C VAL A 157 -7.88 -3.00 14.95
N ASP A 158 -8.76 -2.75 15.93
CA ASP A 158 -8.47 -1.92 17.10
C ASP A 158 -7.35 -2.52 17.96
N GLY A 159 -7.38 -3.85 18.15
CA GLY A 159 -6.33 -4.58 18.87
C GLY A 159 -4.95 -4.41 18.24
N LEU A 160 -4.84 -4.61 16.94
CA LEU A 160 -3.58 -4.40 16.21
C LEU A 160 -3.16 -2.93 16.23
N THR A 161 -4.08 -2.01 15.94
CA THR A 161 -3.78 -0.57 15.92
C THR A 161 -3.23 -0.07 17.26
N THR A 162 -3.75 -0.62 18.37
CA THR A 162 -3.25 -0.32 19.72
C THR A 162 -1.83 -0.86 19.93
N ALA A 163 -1.49 -2.00 19.32
CA ALA A 163 -0.18 -2.64 19.44
C ALA A 163 0.91 -2.01 18.54
N LEU A 164 0.52 -1.16 17.56
CA LEU A 164 1.49 -0.48 16.69
C LEU A 164 2.37 0.49 17.47
N ASP A 165 3.64 0.53 17.13
CA ASP A 165 4.56 1.55 17.61
C ASP A 165 4.26 2.94 17.03
N PRO A 166 4.85 4.04 17.56
CA PRO A 166 4.59 5.39 17.08
C PRO A 166 4.92 5.60 15.60
N ILE A 167 5.93 4.92 15.06
CA ILE A 167 6.35 5.07 13.66
C ILE A 167 5.32 4.44 12.73
N LEU A 168 4.93 3.19 12.99
CA LEU A 168 3.88 2.52 12.21
C LEU A 168 2.54 3.22 12.35
N ARG A 169 2.25 3.74 13.55
CA ARG A 169 1.01 4.50 13.79
C ARG A 169 0.96 5.80 12.99
N SER A 170 2.09 6.48 12.79
CA SER A 170 2.15 7.68 11.95
C SER A 170 1.91 7.40 10.46
N LYS A 171 2.13 6.16 10.02
CA LYS A 171 1.86 5.69 8.65
C LYS A 171 0.44 5.14 8.46
N LEU A 172 -0.34 4.99 9.53
CA LEU A 172 -1.69 4.45 9.47
C LEU A 172 -2.61 5.40 8.71
N ALA A 173 -2.95 5.04 7.48
CA ALA A 173 -3.81 5.83 6.59
C ALA A 173 -5.30 5.51 6.77
N GLY A 174 -5.63 4.31 7.26
CA GLY A 174 -7.01 3.94 7.50
C GLY A 174 -7.22 2.45 7.78
N SER A 175 -8.49 2.10 7.96
CA SER A 175 -8.91 0.71 8.16
C SER A 175 -10.12 0.38 7.28
N PHE A 176 -10.32 -0.91 7.00
CA PHE A 176 -11.43 -1.39 6.20
C PHE A 176 -11.98 -2.71 6.74
N ALA A 177 -13.29 -2.91 6.56
CA ALA A 177 -13.94 -4.15 6.93
C ALA A 177 -13.77 -5.18 5.81
N ILE A 178 -13.20 -6.32 6.15
CA ILE A 178 -13.07 -7.47 5.25
C ILE A 178 -13.12 -8.76 6.08
N ASP A 179 -13.70 -9.81 5.52
CA ASP A 179 -13.66 -11.14 6.12
C ASP A 179 -12.33 -11.84 5.78
N PRO A 180 -11.46 -12.11 6.76
CA PRO A 180 -10.19 -12.80 6.52
C PRO A 180 -10.33 -14.18 5.91
N GLY A 181 -11.48 -14.85 6.13
CA GLY A 181 -11.74 -16.20 5.61
C GLY A 181 -12.05 -16.26 4.11
N THR A 182 -12.52 -15.15 3.54
CA THR A 182 -12.95 -15.05 2.14
C THR A 182 -12.19 -13.99 1.34
N MET A 183 -11.23 -13.31 1.95
CA MET A 183 -10.46 -12.27 1.28
C MET A 183 -9.66 -12.81 0.08
N THR A 184 -9.49 -11.96 -0.91
CA THR A 184 -8.58 -12.18 -2.03
C THR A 184 -7.60 -11.02 -2.12
N PRO A 185 -6.37 -11.21 -2.65
CA PRO A 185 -5.44 -10.11 -2.86
C PRO A 185 -6.03 -8.96 -3.70
N ALA A 186 -6.89 -9.28 -4.67
CA ALA A 186 -7.58 -8.28 -5.49
C ALA A 186 -8.58 -7.45 -4.69
N ALA A 187 -9.34 -8.06 -3.76
CA ALA A 187 -10.27 -7.34 -2.88
C ALA A 187 -9.50 -6.43 -1.90
N VAL A 188 -8.41 -6.93 -1.32
CA VAL A 188 -7.53 -6.12 -0.45
C VAL A 188 -6.98 -4.93 -1.23
N ARG A 189 -6.48 -5.13 -2.45
CA ARG A 189 -5.98 -4.07 -3.31
C ARG A 189 -7.03 -2.99 -3.57
N SER A 190 -8.27 -3.38 -3.91
CA SER A 190 -9.34 -2.41 -4.18
C SER A 190 -9.63 -1.51 -2.97
N HIS A 191 -9.71 -2.08 -1.77
CA HIS A 191 -9.86 -1.29 -0.54
C HIS A 191 -8.68 -0.35 -0.29
N CYS A 192 -7.46 -0.82 -0.56
CA CYS A 192 -6.26 -0.01 -0.40
C CYS A 192 -6.20 1.17 -1.36
N GLU A 193 -6.56 0.97 -2.63
CA GLU A 193 -6.64 2.03 -3.64
C GLU A 193 -7.68 3.12 -3.23
N GLU A 194 -8.84 2.72 -2.74
CA GLU A 194 -9.87 3.65 -2.26
C GLU A 194 -9.39 4.48 -1.06
N LEU A 195 -8.77 3.83 -0.07
CA LEU A 195 -8.28 4.49 1.15
C LEU A 195 -7.06 5.37 0.88
N SER A 196 -6.14 4.94 0.02
CA SER A 196 -4.99 5.75 -0.40
C SER A 196 -5.47 7.03 -1.08
N ALA A 197 -6.40 6.92 -2.05
CA ALA A 197 -6.98 8.08 -2.71
C ALA A 197 -7.74 9.02 -1.75
N ALA A 198 -8.35 8.48 -0.69
CA ALA A 198 -8.99 9.29 0.35
C ALA A 198 -7.96 10.00 1.24
N TYR A 199 -6.87 9.32 1.56
CA TYR A 199 -5.74 9.88 2.30
C TYR A 199 -5.10 11.05 1.54
N ASP A 200 -4.82 10.88 0.24
CA ASP A 200 -4.23 11.91 -0.61
C ASP A 200 -5.10 13.16 -0.65
N ARG A 201 -6.41 13.01 -0.92
CA ARG A 201 -7.34 14.14 -0.92
C ARG A 201 -7.36 14.90 0.41
N LYS A 202 -7.29 14.17 1.53
CA LYS A 202 -7.25 14.78 2.86
C LYS A 202 -5.95 15.56 3.07
N HIS A 203 -4.82 14.96 2.69
CA HIS A 203 -3.51 15.57 2.82
C HIS A 203 -3.36 16.83 1.94
N GLU A 204 -3.84 16.78 0.70
CA GLU A 204 -3.89 17.94 -0.19
C GLU A 204 -4.66 19.12 0.43
N VAL A 205 -5.84 18.84 1.00
CA VAL A 205 -6.65 19.86 1.68
C VAL A 205 -5.90 20.45 2.88
N GLU A 206 -5.26 19.62 3.69
CA GLU A 206 -4.47 20.06 4.85
C GLU A 206 -3.29 20.95 4.44
N VAL A 207 -2.56 20.57 3.38
CA VAL A 207 -1.44 21.35 2.84
C VAL A 207 -1.92 22.69 2.30
N VAL A 208 -2.99 22.72 1.49
CA VAL A 208 -3.56 23.96 0.94
C VAL A 208 -4.06 24.88 2.06
N THR A 209 -4.78 24.35 3.03
CA THR A 209 -5.27 25.12 4.17
C THR A 209 -4.11 25.70 4.97
N GLY A 210 -3.07 24.91 5.26
CA GLY A 210 -1.89 25.36 5.97
C GLY A 210 -1.09 26.45 5.21
N LEU A 211 -1.09 26.43 3.88
CA LEU A 211 -0.49 27.48 3.06
C LEU A 211 -1.31 28.76 3.08
N LEU A 212 -2.63 28.67 3.01
CA LEU A 212 -3.53 29.83 3.08
C LEU A 212 -3.46 30.52 4.46
N ASP A 213 -3.41 29.75 5.53
CA ASP A 213 -3.28 30.29 6.89
C ASP A 213 -1.95 31.03 7.08
N ARG A 214 -0.85 30.51 6.53
CA ARG A 214 0.45 31.18 6.55
C ARG A 214 0.46 32.45 5.68
N ALA A 215 -0.17 32.40 4.53
CA ALA A 215 -0.29 33.58 3.65
C ALA A 215 -1.15 34.67 4.26
N GLY A 216 -2.25 34.30 4.96
CA GLY A 216 -3.14 35.24 5.65
C GLY A 216 -2.56 35.82 6.94
N SER A 217 -1.59 35.13 7.56
CA SER A 217 -0.94 35.57 8.80
C SER A 217 0.39 36.31 8.56
N SER A 218 0.85 36.47 7.31
CA SER A 218 2.02 37.29 6.99
C SER A 218 1.63 38.77 6.99
N PRO A 219 2.14 39.59 7.93
CA PRO A 219 1.91 41.03 7.85
C PRO A 219 2.60 41.55 6.60
N LEU A 220 1.81 42.10 5.68
CA LEU A 220 2.33 42.92 4.60
C LEU A 220 3.11 44.10 5.21
N ALA A 221 4.44 44.01 5.21
CA ALA A 221 5.32 45.14 5.48
C ALA A 221 5.46 46.00 4.21
#